data_18a19b34030f6e86a4c4fb16ba63ee1c
#
_entry.id   18a19b34030f6e86a4c4fb16ba63ee1c
#
_cell.length_a   1.000
_cell.length_b   1.000
_cell.length_c   1.000
_cell.angle_alpha   90.00
_cell.angle_beta   90.00
_cell.angle_gamma   90.00
#
_symmetry.space_group_name_H-M   'P 1'
#
loop_
_entity.id
_entity.type
_entity.pdbx_description
1 polymer ?
#
loop_
_entity_poly.entity_id
_entity_poly.type
_entity_poly.pdbx_seq_one_letter_code
_entity_poly.pdbx_strand_id
1 'polypeptide(L)'
;MDSNKTHSARHLAPEPPLWRLLLPLVLVLSAVAVWWFTAREAEPPLQAPALTAEQQNVPFVDVTTAGSRHYVGRQSCIACHVEQSAEFVGSHHDQAMQEANADTVLGDFNNASFSYGGVTSTFFQRDGQFLVNTLGPDGRQQVYVAEYTFGVYPLQQYLLAMPGGRYQAFSVAWDARPAGEGGQRWFQLNPDVNGDDPIK
;
A
#
# COMPACT_ATOMS: atom_id res chain seq x y z
N MET A 1 -59.73 -45.59 67.86
CA MET A 1 -58.69 -44.65 68.28
C MET A 1 -57.94 -44.21 67.02
N ASP A 2 -58.53 -43.13 66.40
CA ASP A 2 -58.07 -42.56 65.15
C ASP A 2 -56.94 -41.53 65.44
N SER A 3 -55.82 -41.70 64.80
CA SER A 3 -54.74 -40.74 64.82
C SER A 3 -54.65 -40.06 63.44
N ASN A 4 -55.26 -38.91 63.34
CA ASN A 4 -55.28 -38.06 62.15
C ASN A 4 -53.99 -37.29 62.06
N LYS A 5 -53.11 -37.67 61.12
CA LYS A 5 -51.89 -36.92 60.76
C LYS A 5 -52.19 -35.96 59.61
N THR A 6 -52.39 -34.69 59.94
CA THR A 6 -52.47 -33.60 58.97
C THR A 6 -51.10 -33.33 58.36
N HIS A 7 -50.95 -33.66 57.08
CA HIS A 7 -49.77 -33.24 56.29
C HIS A 7 -49.91 -31.77 55.89
N SER A 8 -49.13 -30.92 56.49
CA SER A 8 -48.97 -29.52 56.07
C SER A 8 -48.15 -29.46 54.73
N ALA A 9 -48.84 -29.20 53.65
CA ALA A 9 -48.18 -28.93 52.36
C ALA A 9 -47.52 -27.54 52.42
N ARG A 10 -46.20 -27.49 52.41
CA ARG A 10 -45.44 -26.23 52.22
C ARG A 10 -45.63 -25.80 50.75
N HIS A 11 -46.31 -24.71 50.52
CA HIS A 11 -46.33 -24.00 49.26
C HIS A 11 -44.93 -23.42 49.00
N LEU A 12 -44.16 -24.03 48.13
CA LEU A 12 -42.94 -23.44 47.59
C LEU A 12 -43.38 -22.30 46.67
N ALA A 13 -42.89 -21.10 46.96
CA ALA A 13 -43.09 -19.95 46.07
C ALA A 13 -42.46 -20.23 44.72
N PRO A 14 -43.13 -19.82 43.62
CA PRO A 14 -42.57 -20.03 42.28
C PRO A 14 -41.23 -19.30 42.13
N GLU A 15 -40.22 -20.01 41.63
CA GLU A 15 -38.93 -19.41 41.36
C GLU A 15 -39.06 -18.28 40.34
N PRO A 16 -38.35 -17.15 40.51
CA PRO A 16 -38.43 -16.06 39.56
C PRO A 16 -37.86 -16.52 38.21
N PRO A 17 -38.50 -16.15 37.10
CA PRO A 17 -38.06 -16.58 35.77
C PRO A 17 -36.65 -16.05 35.49
N LEU A 18 -35.77 -16.89 34.94
CA LEU A 18 -34.34 -16.65 34.69
C LEU A 18 -34.04 -15.32 33.98
N TRP A 19 -34.97 -14.84 33.13
CA TRP A 19 -34.79 -13.56 32.43
C TRP A 19 -34.70 -12.35 33.40
N ARG A 20 -35.31 -12.43 34.60
CA ARG A 20 -35.25 -11.35 35.61
C ARG A 20 -33.85 -11.24 36.23
N LEU A 21 -33.07 -12.30 36.23
CA LEU A 21 -31.66 -12.30 36.67
C LEU A 21 -30.72 -11.92 35.55
N LEU A 22 -31.06 -12.24 34.31
CA LEU A 22 -30.21 -11.94 33.14
C LEU A 22 -30.33 -10.49 32.64
N LEU A 23 -31.49 -9.87 32.82
CA LEU A 23 -31.77 -8.52 32.34
C LEU A 23 -30.79 -7.47 32.92
N PRO A 24 -30.53 -7.41 34.23
CA PRO A 24 -29.54 -6.46 34.78
C PRO A 24 -28.10 -6.74 34.29
N LEU A 25 -27.74 -8.00 34.08
CA LEU A 25 -26.40 -8.36 33.55
C LEU A 25 -26.24 -7.85 32.12
N VAL A 26 -27.20 -8.00 31.25
CA VAL A 26 -27.18 -7.51 29.87
C VAL A 26 -27.08 -5.97 29.85
N LEU A 27 -27.84 -5.28 30.71
CA LEU A 27 -27.76 -3.81 30.81
C LEU A 27 -26.40 -3.30 31.27
N VAL A 28 -25.77 -3.98 32.24
CA VAL A 28 -24.44 -3.63 32.71
C VAL A 28 -23.39 -3.87 31.62
N LEU A 29 -23.46 -5.01 30.92
CA LEU A 29 -22.51 -5.31 29.83
C LEU A 29 -22.67 -4.35 28.66
N SER A 30 -23.90 -3.95 28.32
CA SER A 30 -24.13 -2.97 27.26
C SER A 30 -23.65 -1.57 27.67
N ALA A 31 -23.84 -1.16 28.92
CA ALA A 31 -23.34 0.11 29.44
C ALA A 31 -21.78 0.16 29.46
N VAL A 32 -21.14 -0.95 29.85
CA VAL A 32 -19.68 -1.08 29.81
C VAL A 32 -19.16 -1.04 28.37
N ALA A 33 -19.84 -1.72 27.45
CA ALA A 33 -19.48 -1.70 26.03
C ALA A 33 -19.60 -0.29 25.43
N VAL A 34 -20.71 0.42 25.71
CA VAL A 34 -20.89 1.81 25.27
C VAL A 34 -19.84 2.72 25.87
N TRP A 35 -19.59 2.60 27.17
CA TRP A 35 -18.53 3.38 27.84
C TRP A 35 -17.14 3.08 27.24
N TRP A 36 -16.81 1.84 26.96
CA TRP A 36 -15.55 1.45 26.35
C TRP A 36 -15.40 1.97 24.91
N PHE A 37 -16.49 2.01 24.13
CA PHE A 37 -16.52 2.58 22.80
C PHE A 37 -16.44 4.12 22.81
N THR A 38 -17.08 4.78 23.78
CA THR A 38 -17.04 6.25 23.88
C THR A 38 -15.79 6.76 24.60
N ALA A 39 -15.19 5.97 25.49
CA ALA A 39 -13.94 6.30 26.16
C ALA A 39 -12.68 6.07 25.29
N ARG A 40 -12.80 5.41 24.17
CA ARG A 40 -11.79 5.47 23.11
C ARG A 40 -11.89 6.82 22.43
N GLU A 41 -11.40 7.85 23.11
CA GLU A 41 -11.03 9.08 22.41
C GLU A 41 -10.12 8.65 21.26
N ALA A 42 -10.49 9.01 20.02
CA ALA A 42 -9.62 8.81 18.88
C ALA A 42 -8.27 9.44 19.26
N GLU A 43 -7.20 8.65 19.26
CA GLU A 43 -5.86 9.22 19.44
C GLU A 43 -5.76 10.41 18.48
N PRO A 44 -5.40 11.61 18.97
CA PRO A 44 -5.24 12.75 18.10
C PRO A 44 -4.25 12.36 17.00
N PRO A 45 -4.52 12.73 15.74
CA PRO A 45 -3.60 12.42 14.66
C PRO A 45 -2.20 12.88 15.08
N LEU A 46 -1.20 12.01 14.93
CA LEU A 46 0.21 12.31 15.18
C LEU A 46 0.54 13.60 14.45
N GLN A 47 0.44 14.71 15.16
CA GLN A 47 0.87 16.01 14.63
C GLN A 47 2.39 15.96 14.59
N ALA A 48 2.94 16.04 13.38
CA ALA A 48 4.37 16.30 13.26
C ALA A 48 4.73 17.48 14.16
N PRO A 49 5.81 17.39 14.95
CA PRO A 49 6.21 18.50 15.82
C PRO A 49 6.33 19.76 14.96
N ALA A 50 5.69 20.83 15.39
CA ALA A 50 5.79 22.11 14.70
C ALA A 50 7.28 22.49 14.65
N LEU A 51 7.77 22.80 13.44
CA LEU A 51 9.14 23.25 13.26
C LEU A 51 9.36 24.49 14.15
N THR A 52 10.46 24.51 14.88
CA THR A 52 10.86 25.68 15.65
C THR A 52 11.15 26.85 14.71
N ALA A 53 11.06 28.09 15.20
CA ALA A 53 11.36 29.28 14.42
C ALA A 53 12.77 29.22 13.78
N GLU A 54 13.70 28.55 14.43
CA GLU A 54 15.05 28.32 13.95
C GLU A 54 15.09 27.29 12.79
N GLN A 55 14.25 26.24 12.84
CA GLN A 55 14.09 25.25 11.77
C GLN A 55 13.31 25.81 10.57
N GLN A 56 12.44 26.80 10.78
CA GLN A 56 11.73 27.50 9.70
C GLN A 56 12.62 28.51 9.00
N ASN A 57 13.70 28.98 9.64
CA ASN A 57 14.61 29.98 9.13
C ASN A 57 15.90 29.40 8.55
N VAL A 58 15.95 28.07 8.28
CA VAL A 58 17.04 27.51 7.49
C VAL A 58 16.97 28.14 6.09
N PRO A 59 17.94 28.96 5.70
CA PRO A 59 17.91 29.58 4.39
C PRO A 59 17.85 28.48 3.34
N PHE A 60 16.86 28.55 2.46
CA PHE A 60 16.79 27.67 1.30
C PHE A 60 18.11 27.86 0.53
N VAL A 61 18.94 26.85 0.54
CA VAL A 61 20.19 26.89 -0.23
C VAL A 61 19.79 26.87 -1.69
N ASP A 62 19.81 28.02 -2.34
CA ASP A 62 19.62 28.11 -3.78
C ASP A 62 20.75 27.33 -4.46
N VAL A 63 20.46 26.11 -4.83
CA VAL A 63 21.40 25.20 -5.51
C VAL A 63 21.83 25.70 -6.90
N THR A 64 21.14 26.74 -7.42
CA THR A 64 21.51 27.37 -8.70
C THR A 64 22.71 28.29 -8.59
N THR A 65 23.03 28.82 -7.41
CA THR A 65 24.17 29.70 -7.15
C THR A 65 25.43 28.98 -6.64
N ALA A 66 25.31 27.73 -6.19
CA ALA A 66 26.49 26.90 -5.92
C ALA A 66 27.06 26.42 -7.26
N GLY A 67 28.24 26.94 -7.65
CA GLY A 67 28.92 26.72 -8.94
C GLY A 67 28.68 25.33 -9.53
N SER A 68 28.72 25.20 -10.84
CA SER A 68 28.27 24.06 -11.64
C SER A 68 28.54 22.70 -10.99
N ARG A 69 27.61 22.21 -10.19
CA ARG A 69 27.70 20.84 -9.65
C ARG A 69 27.48 19.89 -10.82
N HIS A 70 28.38 18.96 -11.00
CA HIS A 70 28.24 17.91 -11.99
C HIS A 70 28.40 16.55 -11.30
N TYR A 71 27.70 15.56 -11.81
CA TYR A 71 27.86 14.19 -11.36
C TYR A 71 29.23 13.66 -11.87
N VAL A 72 30.04 13.18 -10.96
CA VAL A 72 31.37 12.65 -11.31
C VAL A 72 31.36 11.18 -11.73
N GLY A 73 30.23 10.52 -11.58
CA GLY A 73 30.07 9.11 -11.87
C GLY A 73 30.63 8.18 -10.79
N ARG A 74 30.16 6.95 -10.78
CA ARG A 74 30.56 5.92 -9.80
C ARG A 74 32.05 5.60 -9.86
N GLN A 75 32.62 5.62 -11.05
CA GLN A 75 34.04 5.29 -11.30
C GLN A 75 35.01 6.11 -10.46
N SER A 76 34.64 7.34 -10.12
CA SER A 76 35.44 8.20 -9.25
C SER A 76 35.57 7.68 -7.81
N CYS A 77 34.68 6.83 -7.37
CA CYS A 77 34.63 6.29 -6.00
C CYS A 77 35.24 4.89 -5.90
N ILE A 78 35.25 4.10 -6.99
CA ILE A 78 35.65 2.68 -6.99
C ILE A 78 37.06 2.46 -6.48
N ALA A 79 38.01 3.33 -6.84
CA ALA A 79 39.40 3.16 -6.46
C ALA A 79 39.63 3.11 -4.93
N CYS A 80 38.79 3.80 -4.15
CA CYS A 80 38.84 3.80 -2.68
C CYS A 80 37.81 2.88 -2.05
N HIS A 81 36.73 2.54 -2.75
CA HIS A 81 35.57 1.78 -2.24
C HIS A 81 35.37 0.48 -3.05
N VAL A 82 36.40 -0.32 -3.21
CA VAL A 82 36.39 -1.52 -4.07
C VAL A 82 35.37 -2.55 -3.60
N GLU A 83 35.34 -2.87 -2.30
CA GLU A 83 34.43 -3.88 -1.74
C GLU A 83 32.97 -3.42 -1.84
N GLN A 84 32.68 -2.19 -1.40
CA GLN A 84 31.30 -1.63 -1.47
C GLN A 84 30.82 -1.52 -2.92
N SER A 85 31.71 -1.19 -3.84
CA SER A 85 31.37 -1.15 -5.26
C SER A 85 31.08 -2.53 -5.84
N ALA A 86 31.79 -3.57 -5.40
CA ALA A 86 31.54 -4.95 -5.80
C ALA A 86 30.22 -5.46 -5.27
N GLU A 87 29.87 -5.17 -4.01
CA GLU A 87 28.59 -5.51 -3.40
C GLU A 87 27.40 -4.75 -4.01
N PHE A 88 27.63 -3.53 -4.48
CA PHE A 88 26.58 -2.73 -5.11
C PHE A 88 26.20 -3.28 -6.47
N VAL A 89 27.15 -3.75 -7.28
CA VAL A 89 26.89 -4.22 -8.65
C VAL A 89 25.95 -5.42 -8.65
N GLY A 90 24.85 -5.33 -9.39
CA GLY A 90 23.83 -6.36 -9.47
C GLY A 90 22.94 -6.48 -8.23
N SER A 91 23.14 -5.63 -7.20
CA SER A 91 22.25 -5.55 -6.06
C SER A 91 20.88 -4.99 -6.45
N HIS A 92 19.85 -5.16 -5.58
CA HIS A 92 18.54 -4.54 -5.80
C HIS A 92 18.61 -3.00 -5.84
N HIS A 93 19.62 -2.39 -5.22
CA HIS A 93 19.85 -0.94 -5.30
C HIS A 93 20.39 -0.51 -6.65
N ASP A 94 21.32 -1.29 -7.21
CA ASP A 94 21.88 -1.04 -8.56
C ASP A 94 20.77 -1.17 -9.63
N GLN A 95 19.86 -2.10 -9.41
CA GLN A 95 18.75 -2.41 -10.30
C GLN A 95 17.44 -1.65 -9.96
N ALA A 96 17.48 -0.73 -8.99
CA ALA A 96 16.28 -0.07 -8.48
C ALA A 96 15.53 0.75 -9.55
N MET A 97 16.27 1.30 -10.53
CA MET A 97 15.69 2.01 -11.68
C MET A 97 16.54 1.75 -12.91
N GLN A 98 15.94 1.19 -13.96
CA GLN A 98 16.61 0.85 -15.20
C GLN A 98 15.75 1.26 -16.39
N GLU A 99 16.36 1.48 -17.56
CA GLU A 99 15.61 1.63 -18.80
C GLU A 99 14.81 0.35 -19.08
N ALA A 100 13.55 0.49 -19.49
CA ALA A 100 12.70 -0.66 -19.79
C ALA A 100 13.11 -1.28 -21.13
N ASN A 101 13.64 -2.49 -21.06
CA ASN A 101 14.05 -3.29 -22.21
C ASN A 101 13.83 -4.78 -21.92
N ALA A 102 14.19 -5.64 -22.87
CA ALA A 102 13.96 -7.08 -22.77
C ALA A 102 14.70 -7.75 -21.60
N ASP A 103 15.81 -7.15 -21.12
CA ASP A 103 16.61 -7.71 -20.03
C ASP A 103 16.14 -7.21 -18.64
N THR A 104 15.44 -6.08 -18.59
CA THR A 104 15.08 -5.41 -17.33
C THR A 104 13.60 -5.52 -16.97
N VAL A 105 12.73 -5.71 -17.94
CA VAL A 105 11.27 -5.85 -17.72
C VAL A 105 10.92 -7.27 -17.29
N LEU A 106 10.35 -7.41 -16.10
CA LEU A 106 9.91 -8.67 -15.52
C LEU A 106 8.43 -8.98 -15.78
N GLY A 107 7.61 -7.95 -15.97
CA GLY A 107 6.18 -8.09 -16.17
C GLY A 107 5.80 -8.72 -17.50
N ASP A 108 4.64 -9.36 -17.53
CA ASP A 108 4.09 -9.93 -18.76
C ASP A 108 3.51 -8.83 -19.67
N PHE A 109 4.27 -8.46 -20.71
CA PHE A 109 3.86 -7.54 -21.77
C PHE A 109 3.46 -8.26 -23.08
N ASN A 110 3.02 -9.53 -23.00
CA ASN A 110 2.55 -10.28 -24.14
C ASN A 110 1.02 -10.16 -24.31
N ASN A 111 0.52 -8.95 -24.45
CA ASN A 111 -0.90 -8.62 -24.50
C ASN A 111 -1.68 -9.05 -23.24
N ALA A 112 -1.01 -9.08 -22.11
CA ALA A 112 -1.65 -9.34 -20.83
C ALA A 112 -2.60 -8.18 -20.46
N SER A 113 -3.63 -8.47 -19.66
CA SER A 113 -4.55 -7.46 -19.15
C SER A 113 -4.78 -7.63 -17.67
N PHE A 114 -5.02 -6.51 -17.00
CA PHE A 114 -5.37 -6.47 -15.60
C PHE A 114 -6.51 -5.46 -15.39
N SER A 115 -7.52 -5.84 -14.59
CA SER A 115 -8.68 -5.00 -14.32
C SER A 115 -8.80 -4.74 -12.82
N TYR A 116 -8.95 -3.47 -12.45
CA TYR A 116 -9.18 -3.05 -11.08
C TYR A 116 -10.00 -1.75 -11.07
N GLY A 117 -10.97 -1.62 -10.13
CA GLY A 117 -11.77 -0.40 -9.97
C GLY A 117 -12.56 0.03 -11.23
N GLY A 118 -12.94 -0.90 -12.09
CA GLY A 118 -13.61 -0.58 -13.35
C GLY A 118 -12.67 -0.19 -14.51
N VAL A 119 -11.37 -0.08 -14.26
CA VAL A 119 -10.35 0.22 -15.27
C VAL A 119 -9.65 -1.07 -15.70
N THR A 120 -9.55 -1.28 -17.02
CA THR A 120 -8.74 -2.35 -17.61
C THR A 120 -7.50 -1.76 -18.24
N SER A 121 -6.34 -2.21 -17.77
CA SER A 121 -5.04 -1.89 -18.37
C SER A 121 -4.54 -3.08 -19.20
N THR A 122 -3.96 -2.80 -20.35
CA THR A 122 -3.36 -3.82 -21.23
C THR A 122 -1.88 -3.53 -21.42
N PHE A 123 -1.07 -4.55 -21.28
CA PHE A 123 0.39 -4.51 -21.36
C PHE A 123 0.86 -5.21 -22.63
N PHE A 124 1.58 -4.53 -23.47
CA PHE A 124 2.00 -5.08 -24.76
C PHE A 124 3.31 -4.47 -25.25
N GLN A 125 3.92 -5.09 -26.25
CA GLN A 125 5.12 -4.61 -26.90
C GLN A 125 4.81 -4.20 -28.34
N ARG A 126 5.46 -3.15 -28.79
CA ARG A 126 5.46 -2.71 -30.18
C ARG A 126 6.75 -1.96 -30.51
N ASP A 127 7.39 -2.31 -31.59
CA ASP A 127 8.64 -1.69 -32.08
C ASP A 127 9.74 -1.65 -31.01
N GLY A 128 9.84 -2.70 -30.19
CA GLY A 128 10.82 -2.79 -29.11
C GLY A 128 10.49 -1.99 -27.84
N GLN A 129 9.35 -1.29 -27.83
CA GLN A 129 8.88 -0.54 -26.66
C GLN A 129 7.88 -1.33 -25.85
N PHE A 130 7.91 -1.14 -24.52
CA PHE A 130 6.94 -1.66 -23.58
C PHE A 130 5.84 -0.63 -23.36
N LEU A 131 4.60 -1.01 -23.60
CA LEU A 131 3.46 -0.10 -23.70
C LEU A 131 2.34 -0.51 -22.75
N VAL A 132 1.73 0.46 -22.11
CA VAL A 132 0.56 0.29 -21.26
C VAL A 132 -0.59 1.10 -21.84
N ASN A 133 -1.68 0.42 -22.23
CA ASN A 133 -2.93 1.09 -22.56
C ASN A 133 -3.82 1.10 -21.31
N THR A 134 -4.11 2.28 -20.79
CA THR A 134 -4.88 2.45 -19.56
C THR A 134 -5.66 3.77 -19.56
N LEU A 135 -6.48 3.98 -18.53
CA LEU A 135 -7.26 5.21 -18.38
C LEU A 135 -6.34 6.39 -18.07
N GLY A 136 -6.40 7.43 -18.87
CA GLY A 136 -5.69 8.67 -18.63
C GLY A 136 -6.44 9.64 -17.70
N PRO A 137 -5.79 10.74 -17.29
CA PRO A 137 -6.39 11.72 -16.38
C PRO A 137 -7.61 12.45 -16.96
N ASP A 138 -7.82 12.35 -18.28
CA ASP A 138 -8.99 12.87 -18.99
C ASP A 138 -10.17 11.86 -19.08
N GLY A 139 -10.03 10.69 -18.41
CA GLY A 139 -11.01 9.62 -18.42
C GLY A 139 -11.08 8.82 -19.73
N ARG A 140 -10.05 8.90 -20.58
CA ARG A 140 -9.98 8.17 -21.85
C ARG A 140 -8.86 7.14 -21.82
N GLN A 141 -9.06 6.04 -22.52
CA GLN A 141 -8.01 5.06 -22.75
C GLN A 141 -6.90 5.67 -23.60
N GLN A 142 -5.67 5.59 -23.11
CA GLN A 142 -4.48 6.12 -23.77
C GLN A 142 -3.33 5.12 -23.65
N VAL A 143 -2.43 5.16 -24.63
CA VAL A 143 -1.24 4.32 -24.66
C VAL A 143 -0.05 5.13 -24.15
N TYR A 144 0.63 4.60 -23.14
CA TYR A 144 1.82 5.19 -22.55
C TYR A 144 3.02 4.27 -22.74
N VAL A 145 4.18 4.87 -22.95
CA VAL A 145 5.45 4.13 -22.94
C VAL A 145 5.90 3.91 -21.50
N ALA A 146 6.16 2.67 -21.14
CA ALA A 146 6.91 2.34 -19.92
C ALA A 146 8.40 2.52 -20.25
N GLU A 147 8.97 3.63 -19.82
CA GLU A 147 10.34 4.01 -20.20
C GLU A 147 11.37 3.49 -19.19
N TYR A 148 10.98 3.37 -17.92
CA TYR A 148 11.82 2.81 -16.88
C TYR A 148 11.08 1.75 -16.07
N THR A 149 11.85 0.77 -15.57
CA THR A 149 11.44 -0.12 -14.50
C THR A 149 11.76 0.53 -13.15
N PHE A 150 11.00 0.20 -12.13
CA PHE A 150 11.20 0.69 -10.76
C PHE A 150 11.07 -0.48 -9.78
N GLY A 151 12.20 -0.90 -9.21
CA GLY A 151 12.33 -2.11 -8.39
C GLY A 151 12.50 -3.38 -9.22
N VAL A 152 12.89 -4.47 -8.53
CA VAL A 152 13.07 -5.80 -9.13
C VAL A 152 12.44 -6.91 -8.29
N TYR A 153 12.47 -6.81 -6.97
CA TYR A 153 11.93 -7.81 -6.05
C TYR A 153 11.50 -7.16 -4.73
N PRO A 154 10.36 -7.54 -4.14
CA PRO A 154 9.41 -8.58 -4.58
C PRO A 154 8.47 -8.11 -5.70
N LEU A 155 8.52 -6.85 -6.06
CA LEU A 155 7.68 -6.26 -7.11
C LEU A 155 8.49 -5.37 -8.04
N GLN A 156 7.95 -5.17 -9.25
CA GLN A 156 8.44 -4.20 -10.21
C GLN A 156 7.30 -3.28 -10.66
N GLN A 157 7.50 -1.96 -10.52
CA GLN A 157 6.66 -0.92 -11.09
C GLN A 157 7.25 -0.40 -12.40
N TYR A 158 6.50 0.46 -13.06
CA TYR A 158 6.91 1.11 -14.30
C TYR A 158 6.71 2.61 -14.21
N LEU A 159 7.66 3.36 -14.76
CA LEU A 159 7.54 4.80 -14.94
C LEU A 159 7.03 5.05 -16.36
N LEU A 160 5.84 5.60 -16.44
CA LEU A 160 5.20 5.93 -17.71
C LEU A 160 5.62 7.34 -18.15
N ALA A 161 6.02 7.46 -19.43
CA ALA A 161 6.34 8.75 -20.03
C ALA A 161 5.06 9.59 -20.20
N MET A 162 5.09 10.80 -19.67
CA MET A 162 3.98 11.74 -19.68
C MET A 162 4.34 12.99 -20.49
N PRO A 163 3.35 13.74 -21.00
CA PRO A 163 3.59 14.99 -21.71
C PRO A 163 4.45 15.96 -20.91
N GLY A 164 5.35 16.67 -21.59
CA GLY A 164 6.27 17.65 -20.96
C GLY A 164 7.49 17.05 -20.29
N GLY A 165 7.90 15.83 -20.65
CA GLY A 165 9.10 15.17 -20.14
C GLY A 165 9.02 14.71 -18.68
N ARG A 166 7.80 14.55 -18.17
CA ARG A 166 7.54 14.01 -16.84
C ARG A 166 7.38 12.50 -16.87
N TYR A 167 7.62 11.87 -15.74
CA TYR A 167 7.33 10.45 -15.52
C TYR A 167 6.29 10.29 -14.43
N GLN A 168 5.42 9.30 -14.59
CA GLN A 168 4.44 8.91 -13.59
C GLN A 168 4.66 7.46 -13.20
N ALA A 169 4.82 7.20 -11.91
CA ALA A 169 4.83 5.84 -11.41
C ALA A 169 3.45 5.24 -11.57
N PHE A 170 3.38 4.11 -12.25
CA PHE A 170 2.12 3.41 -12.50
C PHE A 170 1.69 2.65 -11.23
N SER A 171 0.42 2.74 -10.87
CA SER A 171 -0.10 2.15 -9.64
C SER A 171 -0.33 0.64 -9.72
N VAL A 172 -0.29 0.06 -10.92
CA VAL A 172 -0.30 -1.38 -11.12
C VAL A 172 1.15 -1.87 -11.24
N ALA A 173 1.49 -2.89 -10.48
CA ALA A 173 2.82 -3.46 -10.43
C ALA A 173 2.82 -4.93 -10.82
N TRP A 174 3.97 -5.44 -11.18
CA TRP A 174 4.24 -6.85 -11.37
C TRP A 174 4.76 -7.49 -10.09
N ASP A 175 4.13 -8.56 -9.63
CA ASP A 175 4.61 -9.38 -8.53
C ASP A 175 5.71 -10.31 -9.06
N ALA A 176 6.96 -9.99 -8.74
CA ALA A 176 8.13 -10.71 -9.25
C ALA A 176 8.44 -12.01 -8.47
N ARG A 177 7.68 -12.32 -7.41
CA ARG A 177 7.84 -13.57 -6.67
C ARG A 177 7.54 -14.77 -7.56
N PRO A 178 8.05 -15.98 -7.21
CA PRO A 178 7.71 -17.21 -7.92
C PRO A 178 6.19 -17.46 -7.98
N ALA A 179 5.71 -18.04 -9.07
CA ALA A 179 4.29 -18.38 -9.23
C ALA A 179 3.76 -19.27 -8.10
N GLY A 180 4.59 -20.22 -7.62
CA GLY A 180 4.26 -21.09 -6.48
C GLY A 180 4.06 -20.35 -5.15
N GLU A 181 4.51 -19.10 -5.03
CA GLU A 181 4.32 -18.20 -3.90
C GLU A 181 3.20 -17.17 -4.15
N GLY A 182 2.42 -17.35 -5.21
CA GLY A 182 1.35 -16.44 -5.60
C GLY A 182 1.81 -15.21 -6.38
N GLY A 183 3.07 -15.17 -6.82
CA GLY A 183 3.64 -14.16 -7.70
C GLY A 183 3.36 -14.40 -9.19
N GLN A 184 4.17 -13.76 -10.05
CA GLN A 184 4.07 -13.77 -11.52
C GLN A 184 2.70 -13.31 -12.02
N ARG A 185 2.25 -12.15 -11.50
CA ARG A 185 0.96 -11.56 -11.83
C ARG A 185 0.98 -10.04 -11.67
N TRP A 186 0.09 -9.38 -12.39
CA TRP A 186 -0.22 -7.98 -12.18
C TRP A 186 -1.10 -7.78 -10.93
N PHE A 187 -0.89 -6.69 -10.20
CA PHE A 187 -1.70 -6.35 -9.03
C PHE A 187 -1.72 -4.84 -8.78
N GLN A 188 -2.76 -4.36 -8.09
CA GLN A 188 -2.89 -2.98 -7.68
C GLN A 188 -2.14 -2.74 -6.38
N LEU A 189 -1.26 -1.73 -6.34
CA LEU A 189 -0.45 -1.40 -5.16
C LEU A 189 -1.26 -0.81 -4.00
N ASN A 190 -2.24 0.03 -4.31
CA ASN A 190 -3.04 0.72 -3.31
C ASN A 190 -4.54 0.36 -3.49
N PRO A 191 -4.95 -0.85 -3.10
CA PRO A 191 -6.32 -1.30 -3.36
C PRO A 191 -7.41 -0.49 -2.63
N ASP A 192 -7.06 0.22 -1.55
CA ASP A 192 -8.00 1.02 -0.75
C ASP A 192 -8.13 2.48 -1.22
N VAL A 193 -7.24 2.92 -2.07
CA VAL A 193 -7.34 4.24 -2.71
C VAL A 193 -8.18 4.07 -3.96
N ASN A 194 -9.37 4.66 -4.00
CA ASN A 194 -10.35 4.58 -5.09
C ASN A 194 -9.69 4.41 -6.46
N GLY A 195 -9.79 3.18 -6.97
CA GLY A 195 -8.98 2.70 -8.06
C GLY A 195 -9.45 3.07 -9.45
N ASP A 196 -10.14 4.21 -9.58
CA ASP A 196 -10.69 4.64 -10.88
C ASP A 196 -9.65 5.30 -11.79
N ASP A 197 -8.43 5.56 -11.26
CA ASP A 197 -7.36 6.18 -12.04
C ASP A 197 -5.99 5.57 -11.66
N PRO A 198 -5.46 4.63 -12.46
CA PRO A 198 -4.15 4.02 -12.20
C PRO A 198 -2.97 4.98 -12.43
N ILE A 199 -3.20 6.21 -12.91
CA ILE A 199 -2.16 7.21 -13.22
C ILE A 199 -2.24 8.42 -12.26
N LYS A 200 -2.80 8.31 -11.08
CA LYS A 200 -2.79 9.37 -10.07
C LYS A 200 -1.44 9.58 -9.42
#